data_a02bc32de36dd03a10ce807dbf10ea7e
#
_entry.id   a02bc32de36dd03a10ce807dbf10ea7e
#
_cell.length_a   1.000
_cell.length_b   1.000
_cell.length_c   1.000
_cell.angle_alpha   90.00
_cell.angle_beta   90.00
_cell.angle_gamma   90.00
#
_symmetry.space_group_name_H-M   'P 1'
#
loop_
_entity.id
_entity.type
_entity.pdbx_description
1 polymer ?
#
loop_
_entity_poly.entity_id
_entity_poly.type
_entity_poly.pdbx_seq_one_letter_code
_entity_poly.pdbx_strand_id
1 'polypeptide(L)'
;MWIDNKELIFAIVLKETGRVIGTLGIEEDGVRHNVPGVRSLGYVLSREYWGKGYMTEAVKAAIAYAFDVLQLELLSVNHYPYNLRSKRVIEKCGFHYEGTLRRATKVFDGKILDHCCYSMTKEEYEKWRGNQ
;
A
#
# COMPACT_ATOMS: atom_id res chain seq x y z
N MET A 1 12.81 -12.90 -9.93
CA MET A 1 11.68 -12.78 -10.88
C MET A 1 11.72 -11.41 -11.55
N TRP A 2 11.57 -11.38 -12.84
CA TRP A 2 11.46 -10.14 -13.56
C TRP A 2 10.02 -9.63 -13.52
N ILE A 3 9.84 -8.37 -13.16
CA ILE A 3 8.53 -7.73 -13.09
C ILE A 3 8.53 -6.61 -14.12
N ASP A 4 7.64 -6.67 -15.10
CA ASP A 4 7.54 -5.61 -16.09
C ASP A 4 6.87 -4.37 -15.48
N ASN A 5 6.78 -3.29 -16.23
CA ASN A 5 6.27 -2.02 -15.72
C ASN A 5 4.75 -1.96 -15.59
N LYS A 6 4.08 -3.08 -15.75
CA LYS A 6 2.61 -3.12 -15.62
C LYS A 6 2.20 -3.03 -14.17
N GLU A 7 1.19 -2.23 -13.93
CA GLU A 7 0.55 -2.17 -12.61
C GLU A 7 -0.23 -3.44 -12.37
N LEU A 8 -0.19 -3.93 -11.15
CA LEU A 8 -0.97 -5.07 -10.72
C LEU A 8 -2.14 -4.54 -9.88
N ILE A 9 -3.35 -4.74 -10.38
CA ILE A 9 -4.55 -4.25 -9.73
C ILE A 9 -5.43 -5.44 -9.35
N PHE A 10 -5.84 -5.48 -8.08
CA PHE A 10 -6.65 -6.56 -7.52
C PHE A 10 -7.97 -6.01 -7.01
N ALA A 11 -9.05 -6.79 -7.19
CA ALA A 11 -10.34 -6.49 -6.58
C ALA A 11 -10.34 -7.04 -5.15
N ILE A 12 -10.86 -6.25 -4.21
CA ILE A 12 -11.12 -6.71 -2.86
C ILE A 12 -12.57 -7.20 -2.84
N VAL A 13 -12.75 -8.49 -2.56
CA VAL A 13 -14.05 -9.15 -2.65
C VAL A 13 -14.50 -9.63 -1.28
N LEU A 14 -15.74 -9.32 -0.92
CA LEU A 14 -16.34 -9.80 0.32
C LEU A 14 -16.76 -11.26 0.12
N LYS A 15 -16.18 -12.17 0.91
CA LYS A 15 -16.39 -13.62 0.73
C LYS A 15 -17.86 -14.04 0.82
N GLU A 16 -18.59 -13.46 1.75
CA GLU A 16 -19.97 -13.84 2.04
C GLU A 16 -20.91 -13.57 0.87
N THR A 17 -20.64 -12.55 0.07
CA THR A 17 -21.55 -12.11 -0.98
C THR A 17 -20.96 -12.17 -2.38
N GLY A 18 -19.62 -12.29 -2.51
CA GLY A 18 -18.93 -12.17 -3.77
C GLY A 18 -18.88 -10.74 -4.31
N ARG A 19 -19.28 -9.75 -3.51
CA ARG A 19 -19.33 -8.36 -3.92
C ARG A 19 -17.95 -7.72 -3.88
N VAL A 20 -17.62 -6.95 -4.93
CA VAL A 20 -16.39 -6.16 -4.96
C VAL A 20 -16.60 -4.92 -4.09
N ILE A 21 -15.76 -4.76 -3.08
CA ILE A 21 -15.87 -3.66 -2.11
C ILE A 21 -14.72 -2.65 -2.20
N GLY A 22 -13.71 -2.95 -3.00
CA GLY A 22 -12.60 -2.03 -3.19
C GLY A 22 -11.57 -2.57 -4.16
N THR A 23 -10.48 -1.84 -4.29
CA THR A 23 -9.34 -2.22 -5.13
C THR A 23 -8.03 -1.99 -4.40
N LEU A 24 -7.01 -2.72 -4.81
CA LEU A 24 -5.68 -2.59 -4.27
C LEU A 24 -4.70 -2.74 -5.44
N GLY A 25 -3.73 -1.85 -5.53
CA GLY A 25 -2.75 -1.87 -6.61
C GLY A 25 -1.34 -1.99 -6.07
N ILE A 26 -0.50 -2.73 -6.79
CA ILE A 26 0.95 -2.75 -6.59
C ILE A 26 1.52 -2.09 -7.83
N GLU A 27 1.99 -0.87 -7.68
CA GLU A 27 2.26 0.07 -8.76
C GLU A 27 3.71 0.50 -8.77
N GLU A 28 4.07 1.27 -9.79
CA GLU A 28 5.38 1.91 -9.84
C GLU A 28 5.54 2.89 -8.68
N ASP A 29 6.73 2.90 -8.07
CA ASP A 29 7.06 3.90 -7.05
C ASP A 29 7.37 5.22 -7.75
N GLY A 30 6.65 6.27 -7.39
CA GLY A 30 6.81 7.58 -8.02
C GLY A 30 8.04 8.36 -7.58
N VAL A 31 8.75 7.88 -6.56
CA VAL A 31 9.90 8.58 -5.97
C VAL A 31 11.22 7.87 -6.29
N ARG A 32 11.22 6.54 -6.19
CA ARG A 32 12.43 5.74 -6.43
C ARG A 32 12.50 5.32 -7.88
N HIS A 33 13.46 5.87 -8.62
CA HIS A 33 13.61 5.61 -10.05
C HIS A 33 14.71 4.60 -10.31
N ASN A 34 14.44 3.65 -11.21
CA ASN A 34 15.44 2.69 -11.67
C ASN A 34 16.04 1.82 -10.57
N VAL A 35 15.29 1.63 -9.47
CA VAL A 35 15.70 0.70 -8.41
C VAL A 35 14.93 -0.60 -8.63
N PRO A 36 15.62 -1.70 -8.96
CA PRO A 36 14.91 -2.96 -9.18
C PRO A 36 14.28 -3.50 -7.90
N GLY A 37 13.12 -4.15 -8.05
CA GLY A 37 12.45 -4.76 -6.93
C GLY A 37 11.71 -3.80 -6.01
N VAL A 38 11.41 -2.58 -6.47
CA VAL A 38 10.69 -1.57 -5.69
C VAL A 38 9.32 -1.29 -6.32
N ARG A 39 8.27 -1.36 -5.52
CA ARG A 39 6.91 -1.04 -5.93
C ARG A 39 6.21 -0.26 -4.83
N SER A 40 5.11 0.38 -5.19
CA SER A 40 4.29 1.15 -4.26
C SER A 40 2.88 0.58 -4.17
N LEU A 41 2.31 0.61 -2.98
CA LEU A 41 0.97 0.09 -2.70
C LEU A 41 -0.04 1.22 -2.70
N GLY A 42 -1.16 1.02 -3.42
CA GLY A 42 -2.29 1.92 -3.38
C GLY A 42 -3.56 1.13 -3.15
N TYR A 43 -4.57 1.74 -2.51
CA TYR A 43 -5.82 1.04 -2.23
C TYR A 43 -6.98 1.99 -2.01
N VAL A 44 -8.19 1.48 -2.33
CA VAL A 44 -9.44 2.20 -2.13
C VAL A 44 -10.47 1.20 -1.62
N LEU A 45 -11.27 1.62 -0.65
CA LEU A 45 -12.36 0.79 -0.10
C LEU A 45 -13.63 1.61 -0.05
N SER A 46 -14.75 1.02 -0.45
CA SER A 46 -16.05 1.67 -0.38
C SER A 46 -16.37 2.06 1.06
N ARG A 47 -16.92 3.26 1.24
CA ARG A 47 -17.14 3.88 2.56
C ARG A 47 -17.91 2.98 3.53
N GLU A 48 -18.94 2.28 3.05
CA GLU A 48 -19.78 1.44 3.90
C GLU A 48 -19.04 0.26 4.54
N TYR A 49 -17.84 -0.05 4.06
CA TYR A 49 -17.02 -1.13 4.59
C TYR A 49 -15.84 -0.65 5.43
N TRP A 50 -15.75 0.66 5.68
CA TRP A 50 -14.71 1.21 6.52
C TRP A 50 -14.87 0.79 7.98
N GLY A 51 -13.75 0.72 8.72
CA GLY A 51 -13.75 0.46 10.15
C GLY A 51 -14.03 -0.97 10.56
N LYS A 52 -14.02 -1.91 9.62
CA LYS A 52 -14.30 -3.33 9.88
C LYS A 52 -13.07 -4.23 9.75
N GLY A 53 -11.91 -3.66 9.52
CA GLY A 53 -10.67 -4.41 9.38
C GLY A 53 -10.40 -5.01 8.00
N TYR A 54 -11.29 -4.82 7.05
CA TYR A 54 -11.14 -5.40 5.71
C TYR A 54 -9.90 -4.89 4.98
N MET A 55 -9.62 -3.58 5.04
CA MET A 55 -8.45 -3.05 4.36
C MET A 55 -7.15 -3.53 5.00
N THR A 56 -7.10 -3.62 6.33
CA THR A 56 -5.92 -4.15 7.02
C THR A 56 -5.65 -5.59 6.59
N GLU A 57 -6.69 -6.41 6.48
CA GLU A 57 -6.58 -7.80 6.00
C GLU A 57 -6.07 -7.83 4.57
N ALA A 58 -6.63 -7.00 3.69
CA ALA A 58 -6.24 -6.95 2.29
C ALA A 58 -4.79 -6.49 2.12
N VAL A 59 -4.37 -5.47 2.87
CA VAL A 59 -3.00 -4.95 2.81
C VAL A 59 -2.01 -6.01 3.32
N LYS A 60 -2.33 -6.73 4.39
CA LYS A 60 -1.46 -7.81 4.88
C LYS A 60 -1.28 -8.90 3.82
N ALA A 61 -2.35 -9.26 3.12
CA ALA A 61 -2.27 -10.24 2.02
C ALA A 61 -1.42 -9.70 0.87
N ALA A 62 -1.56 -8.42 0.54
CA ALA A 62 -0.77 -7.79 -0.52
C ALA A 62 0.71 -7.72 -0.17
N ILE A 63 1.03 -7.45 1.09
CA ILE A 63 2.42 -7.46 1.57
C ILE A 63 3.04 -8.85 1.35
N ALA A 64 2.34 -9.90 1.76
CA ALA A 64 2.82 -11.26 1.58
C ALA A 64 3.03 -11.58 0.10
N TYR A 65 2.08 -11.21 -0.75
CA TYR A 65 2.19 -11.42 -2.20
C TYR A 65 3.40 -10.66 -2.77
N ALA A 66 3.57 -9.42 -2.35
CA ALA A 66 4.67 -8.57 -2.85
C ALA A 66 6.04 -9.18 -2.56
N PHE A 67 6.24 -9.68 -1.36
CA PHE A 67 7.54 -10.22 -0.97
C PHE A 67 7.71 -11.70 -1.30
N ASP A 68 6.67 -12.52 -1.10
CA ASP A 68 6.79 -13.96 -1.32
C ASP A 68 6.65 -14.36 -2.79
N VAL A 69 5.79 -13.69 -3.56
CA VAL A 69 5.53 -14.04 -4.95
C VAL A 69 6.30 -13.14 -5.91
N LEU A 70 6.17 -11.82 -5.76
CA LEU A 70 6.88 -10.86 -6.62
C LEU A 70 8.34 -10.70 -6.23
N GLN A 71 8.72 -11.14 -5.04
CA GLN A 71 10.07 -11.07 -4.52
C GLN A 71 10.65 -9.66 -4.52
N LEU A 72 9.85 -8.70 -4.08
CA LEU A 72 10.28 -7.31 -3.98
C LEU A 72 11.37 -7.14 -2.92
N GLU A 73 12.19 -6.12 -3.12
CA GLU A 73 13.18 -5.68 -2.13
C GLU A 73 12.60 -4.62 -1.21
N LEU A 74 11.61 -3.87 -1.70
CA LEU A 74 10.95 -2.82 -0.92
C LEU A 74 9.54 -2.57 -1.44
N LEU A 75 8.60 -2.42 -0.53
CA LEU A 75 7.23 -2.00 -0.82
C LEU A 75 6.99 -0.67 -0.10
N SER A 76 6.64 0.37 -0.86
CA SER A 76 6.32 1.67 -0.29
C SER A 76 4.81 1.87 -0.23
N VAL A 77 4.39 2.81 0.60
CA VAL A 77 2.99 3.23 0.72
C VAL A 77 2.98 4.64 1.29
N ASN A 78 1.99 5.43 0.91
CA ASN A 78 1.84 6.76 1.47
C ASN A 78 0.38 7.07 1.73
N HIS A 79 0.14 8.13 2.52
CA HIS A 79 -1.19 8.67 2.72
C HIS A 79 -1.13 10.18 2.79
N TYR A 80 -2.26 10.82 2.51
CA TYR A 80 -2.38 12.26 2.73
C TYR A 80 -2.51 12.54 4.23
N PRO A 81 -2.00 13.69 4.71
CA PRO A 81 -1.99 13.97 6.16
C PRO A 81 -3.37 13.88 6.83
N TYR A 82 -4.43 14.23 6.12
CA TYR A 82 -5.78 14.18 6.69
C TYR A 82 -6.38 12.77 6.71
N ASN A 83 -5.78 11.82 5.99
CA ASN A 83 -6.36 10.48 5.87
C ASN A 83 -5.91 9.57 7.02
N LEU A 84 -6.56 9.75 8.17
CA LEU A 84 -6.20 9.02 9.38
C LEU A 84 -6.55 7.54 9.31
N ARG A 85 -7.53 7.16 8.49
CA ARG A 85 -7.87 5.76 8.27
C ARG A 85 -6.72 5.01 7.59
N SER A 86 -6.21 5.60 6.51
CA SER A 86 -5.06 5.02 5.80
C SER A 86 -3.85 4.94 6.72
N LYS A 87 -3.61 6.00 7.50
CA LYS A 87 -2.52 6.01 8.49
C LYS A 87 -2.62 4.81 9.45
N ARG A 88 -3.81 4.54 9.97
CA ARG A 88 -4.01 3.40 10.88
C ARG A 88 -3.74 2.06 10.24
N VAL A 89 -4.21 1.88 9.00
CA VAL A 89 -3.95 0.64 8.24
C VAL A 89 -2.45 0.44 8.06
N ILE A 90 -1.75 1.48 7.62
CA ILE A 90 -0.32 1.43 7.37
C ILE A 90 0.46 1.10 8.64
N GLU A 91 0.11 1.75 9.75
CA GLU A 91 0.77 1.50 11.04
C GLU A 91 0.50 0.09 11.55
N LYS A 92 -0.74 -0.39 11.45
CA LYS A 92 -1.09 -1.76 11.86
C LYS A 92 -0.37 -2.82 11.05
N CYS A 93 -0.04 -2.51 9.82
CA CYS A 93 0.66 -3.45 8.94
C CYS A 93 2.18 -3.40 9.08
N GLY A 94 2.70 -2.59 9.99
CA GLY A 94 4.10 -2.62 10.34
C GLY A 94 5.04 -1.86 9.42
N PHE A 95 4.52 -0.98 8.58
CA PHE A 95 5.37 -0.16 7.72
C PHE A 95 6.19 0.84 8.53
N HIS A 96 7.41 1.06 8.08
CA HIS A 96 8.33 2.03 8.65
C HIS A 96 8.07 3.43 8.10
N TYR A 97 7.90 4.41 8.99
CA TYR A 97 7.70 5.80 8.58
C TYR A 97 9.02 6.40 8.10
N GLU A 98 9.02 6.95 6.89
CA GLU A 98 10.21 7.55 6.29
C GLU A 98 10.23 9.07 6.40
N GLY A 99 9.08 9.69 6.46
CA GLY A 99 8.98 11.14 6.51
C GLY A 99 7.84 11.67 5.67
N THR A 100 7.69 12.99 5.67
CA THR A 100 6.65 13.67 4.92
C THR A 100 7.25 14.44 3.76
N LEU A 101 6.80 14.14 2.55
CA LEU A 101 7.20 14.87 1.35
C LEU A 101 6.21 16.02 1.16
N ARG A 102 6.71 17.25 1.31
CA ARG A 102 5.86 18.43 1.21
C ARG A 102 5.48 18.73 -0.23
N ARG A 103 4.23 19.16 -0.45
CA ARG A 103 3.72 19.62 -1.76
C ARG A 103 3.96 18.58 -2.85
N ALA A 104 3.60 17.35 -2.54
CA ALA A 104 3.96 16.19 -3.37
C ALA A 104 2.98 15.92 -4.51
N THR A 105 1.71 16.30 -4.36
CA THR A 105 0.69 15.96 -5.35
C THR A 105 -0.34 17.07 -5.47
N LYS A 106 -0.71 17.38 -6.71
CA LYS A 106 -1.86 18.23 -7.02
C LYS A 106 -3.06 17.31 -7.27
N VAL A 107 -4.09 17.41 -6.46
CA VAL A 107 -5.31 16.62 -6.60
C VAL A 107 -6.32 17.32 -7.52
N PHE A 108 -7.40 16.60 -7.87
CA PHE A 108 -8.32 17.03 -8.94
C PHE A 108 -8.98 18.40 -8.69
N ASP A 109 -9.15 18.82 -7.45
CA ASP A 109 -9.74 20.13 -7.12
C ASP A 109 -8.69 21.26 -7.06
N GLY A 110 -7.47 20.97 -7.44
CA GLY A 110 -6.38 21.96 -7.48
C GLY A 110 -5.57 22.09 -6.20
N LYS A 111 -5.96 21.41 -5.13
CA LYS A 111 -5.20 21.45 -3.87
C LYS A 111 -3.87 20.75 -4.01
N ILE A 112 -2.84 21.31 -3.39
CA ILE A 112 -1.51 20.70 -3.33
C ILE A 112 -1.38 20.04 -1.97
N LEU A 113 -1.10 18.74 -1.96
CA LEU A 113 -1.07 17.94 -0.74
C LEU A 113 0.31 17.34 -0.49
N ASP A 114 0.63 17.18 0.79
CA ASP A 114 1.83 16.46 1.22
C ASP A 114 1.56 14.96 1.20
N HIS A 115 2.63 14.16 1.14
CA HIS A 115 2.56 12.71 1.32
C HIS A 115 3.31 12.30 2.56
N CYS A 116 2.65 11.58 3.45
CA CYS A 116 3.31 10.88 4.55
C CYS A 116 3.77 9.54 4.00
N CYS A 117 5.07 9.31 3.97
CA CYS A 117 5.69 8.21 3.25
C CYS A 117 6.19 7.12 4.19
N TYR A 118 5.94 5.87 3.81
CA TYR A 118 6.32 4.69 4.58
C TYR A 118 6.87 3.63 3.63
N SER A 119 7.62 2.70 4.17
CA SER A 119 8.11 1.56 3.40
C SER A 119 8.33 0.35 4.29
N MET A 120 8.45 -0.80 3.64
CA MET A 120 8.86 -2.05 4.27
C MET A 120 9.90 -2.68 3.36
N THR A 121 11.08 -2.98 3.90
CA THR A 121 12.11 -3.71 3.18
C THR A 121 11.85 -5.21 3.29
N LYS A 122 12.49 -5.98 2.42
CA LYS A 122 12.42 -7.45 2.48
C LYS A 122 12.84 -7.97 3.86
N GLU A 123 13.92 -7.40 4.43
CA GLU A 123 14.41 -7.79 5.75
C GLU A 123 13.39 -7.48 6.85
N GLU A 124 12.75 -6.32 6.75
CA GLU A 124 11.69 -5.94 7.69
C GLU A 124 10.48 -6.85 7.56
N TYR A 125 10.12 -7.22 6.33
CA TYR A 125 9.03 -8.15 6.10
C TYR A 125 9.28 -9.50 6.78
N GLU A 126 10.48 -10.02 6.67
CA GLU A 126 10.81 -11.31 7.25
C GLU A 126 10.66 -11.32 8.76
N LYS A 127 11.06 -10.23 9.42
CA LYS A 127 10.84 -10.05 10.86
C LYS A 127 9.37 -9.88 11.20
N TRP A 128 8.67 -9.07 10.42
CA TRP A 128 7.25 -8.77 10.63
C TRP A 128 6.39 -10.04 10.50
N ARG A 129 6.63 -10.85 9.49
CA ARG A 129 5.83 -12.06 9.27
C ARG A 129 6.03 -13.10 10.39
N GLY A 130 7.18 -13.11 11.02
CA GLY A 130 7.46 -13.98 12.16
C GLY A 130 6.66 -13.63 13.42
N ASN A 131 6.11 -12.43 13.46
CA ASN A 131 5.35 -11.91 14.59
C ASN A 131 3.83 -11.81 14.32
N GLN A 132 3.37 -12.37 13.21
CA GLN A 132 1.94 -12.32 12.83
C GLN A 132 1.16 -13.57 13.20
#